data_a7fb8fc4193c4e22b6b5155ffdeb7f95
#
_entry.id   a7fb8fc4193c4e22b6b5155ffdeb7f95
#
_cell.length_a   1.000
_cell.length_b   1.000
_cell.length_c   1.000
_cell.angle_alpha   90.00
_cell.angle_beta   90.00
_cell.angle_gamma   90.00
#
_symmetry.space_group_name_H-M   'P 1'
#
loop_
_entity.id
_entity.type
_entity.pdbx_description
1 polymer ?
#
loop_
_entity_poly.entity_id
_entity_poly.type
_entity_poly.pdbx_seq_one_letter_code
_entity_poly.pdbx_strand_id
1 'polypeptide(L)'
;MKKPIFEGVATALVTPFKQGTIDFSVMNQLLDLQLAAGVDAVVVCGTTGEASTMTDNEKLALIAHTVKYCAGRCGVIAGTGTNDTAHTLQLSRVAASMGVDAVLLVTPYYNKCTQAGLIAHYTAAADTVPCPVIVYNVPSRTGVDISVETCRTLCEHPNIGGIKEASGSIPKAMRILDACAEELPLWSGNDDLTVPLMAVGARGVISVLSNVRPKLTQIGRAHV
;
A
#
# COMPACT_ATOMS: atom_id res chain seq x y z
N MET A 1 7.33 18.20 -6.96
CA MET A 1 5.99 17.67 -6.62
C MET A 1 5.81 16.33 -7.30
N LYS A 2 5.70 15.25 -6.53
CA LYS A 2 5.41 13.93 -7.06
C LYS A 2 3.91 13.76 -7.30
N LYS A 3 3.54 13.28 -8.48
CA LYS A 3 2.14 12.95 -8.75
C LYS A 3 1.73 11.77 -7.86
N PRO A 4 0.62 11.88 -7.09
CA PRO A 4 0.10 10.75 -6.33
C PRO A 4 -0.20 9.55 -7.23
N ILE A 5 0.06 8.33 -6.76
CA ILE A 5 -0.24 7.08 -7.47
C ILE A 5 -1.76 6.96 -7.68
N PHE A 6 -2.53 7.38 -6.69
CA PHE A 6 -3.97 7.54 -6.76
C PHE A 6 -4.41 8.64 -5.79
N GLU A 7 -5.63 9.16 -5.95
CA GLU A 7 -6.31 10.03 -4.99
C GLU A 7 -7.67 9.41 -4.67
N GLY A 8 -8.05 9.39 -3.39
CA GLY A 8 -9.31 8.80 -2.95
C GLY A 8 -9.12 7.45 -2.26
N VAL A 9 -9.71 6.37 -2.79
CA VAL A 9 -9.81 5.08 -2.09
C VAL A 9 -9.08 3.98 -2.84
N ALA A 10 -8.10 3.37 -2.16
CA ALA A 10 -7.61 2.05 -2.53
C ALA A 10 -8.14 1.00 -1.53
N THR A 11 -8.62 -0.14 -2.03
CA THR A 11 -9.10 -1.21 -1.16
C THR A 11 -7.99 -2.19 -0.85
N ALA A 12 -7.63 -2.34 0.44
CA ALA A 12 -6.79 -3.45 0.90
C ALA A 12 -7.62 -4.74 0.84
N LEU A 13 -7.58 -5.43 -0.30
CA LEU A 13 -8.44 -6.59 -0.57
C LEU A 13 -8.13 -7.77 0.35
N VAL A 14 -9.18 -8.46 0.77
CA VAL A 14 -9.08 -9.80 1.35
C VAL A 14 -8.73 -10.82 0.25
N THR A 15 -8.10 -11.93 0.62
CA THR A 15 -7.83 -13.05 -0.28
C THR A 15 -8.81 -14.18 0.02
N PRO A 16 -9.72 -14.52 -0.88
CA PRO A 16 -10.66 -15.62 -0.65
C PRO A 16 -9.96 -16.96 -0.84
N PHE A 17 -10.08 -17.83 0.15
CA PHE A 17 -9.56 -19.20 0.08
C PHE A 17 -10.68 -20.23 0.10
N LYS A 18 -10.48 -21.32 -0.65
CA LYS A 18 -11.34 -22.48 -0.65
C LYS A 18 -10.48 -23.75 -0.66
N GLN A 19 -10.67 -24.59 0.33
CA GLN A 19 -9.91 -25.86 0.49
C GLN A 19 -8.39 -25.67 0.42
N GLY A 20 -7.88 -24.59 1.05
CA GLY A 20 -6.45 -24.29 1.13
C GLY A 20 -5.83 -23.65 -0.12
N THR A 21 -6.63 -23.29 -1.12
CA THR A 21 -6.17 -22.60 -2.34
C THR A 21 -6.95 -21.30 -2.56
N ILE A 22 -6.39 -20.37 -3.33
CA ILE A 22 -7.08 -19.11 -3.67
C ILE A 22 -8.30 -19.41 -4.54
N ASP A 23 -9.47 -18.90 -4.14
CA ASP A 23 -10.69 -18.97 -4.96
C ASP A 23 -10.75 -17.76 -5.91
N PHE A 24 -10.21 -17.92 -7.10
CA PHE A 24 -10.20 -16.86 -8.11
C PHE A 24 -11.60 -16.48 -8.61
N SER A 25 -12.61 -17.37 -8.49
CA SER A 25 -13.98 -17.04 -8.85
C SER A 25 -14.58 -16.04 -7.87
N VAL A 26 -14.37 -16.24 -6.57
CA VAL A 26 -14.78 -15.28 -5.55
C VAL A 26 -13.92 -14.01 -5.63
N MET A 27 -12.63 -14.12 -5.94
CA MET A 27 -11.77 -12.96 -6.15
C MET A 27 -12.30 -12.07 -7.28
N ASN A 28 -12.76 -12.63 -8.38
CA ASN A 28 -13.39 -11.86 -9.45
C ASN A 28 -14.61 -11.09 -8.97
N GLN A 29 -15.48 -11.71 -8.15
CA GLN A 29 -16.65 -11.04 -7.58
C GLN A 29 -16.26 -9.88 -6.66
N LEU A 30 -15.20 -10.05 -5.87
CA LEU A 30 -14.66 -8.98 -5.02
C LEU A 30 -14.12 -7.82 -5.86
N LEU A 31 -13.38 -8.11 -6.93
CA LEU A 31 -12.88 -7.11 -7.86
C LEU A 31 -14.03 -6.39 -8.59
N ASP A 32 -15.05 -7.10 -9.05
CA ASP A 32 -16.23 -6.49 -9.67
C ASP A 32 -16.96 -5.55 -8.72
N LEU A 33 -17.09 -5.92 -7.45
CA LEU A 33 -17.67 -5.04 -6.41
C LEU A 33 -16.90 -3.74 -6.27
N GLN A 34 -15.57 -3.81 -6.27
CA GLN A 34 -14.71 -2.63 -6.15
C GLN A 34 -14.79 -1.76 -7.42
N LEU A 35 -14.67 -2.37 -8.58
CA LEU A 35 -14.76 -1.68 -9.87
C LEU A 35 -16.12 -0.99 -10.07
N ALA A 36 -17.22 -1.66 -9.72
CA ALA A 36 -18.57 -1.10 -9.79
C ALA A 36 -18.78 0.07 -8.78
N ALA A 37 -18.01 0.11 -7.71
CA ALA A 37 -18.02 1.23 -6.76
C ALA A 37 -17.11 2.38 -7.21
N GLY A 38 -16.27 2.20 -8.22
CA GLY A 38 -15.36 3.20 -8.74
C GLY A 38 -14.17 3.47 -7.82
N VAL A 39 -13.65 2.46 -7.11
CA VAL A 39 -12.42 2.63 -6.32
C VAL A 39 -11.23 2.98 -7.22
N ASP A 40 -10.32 3.79 -6.71
CA ASP A 40 -9.20 4.30 -7.49
C ASP A 40 -8.10 3.25 -7.67
N ALA A 41 -7.93 2.38 -6.67
CA ALA A 41 -6.97 1.27 -6.72
C ALA A 41 -7.41 0.09 -5.85
N VAL A 42 -6.78 -1.05 -6.07
CA VAL A 42 -6.85 -2.22 -5.19
C VAL A 42 -5.45 -2.60 -4.73
N VAL A 43 -5.33 -3.02 -3.48
CA VAL A 43 -4.07 -3.54 -2.90
C VAL A 43 -4.25 -5.02 -2.66
N VAL A 44 -3.49 -5.85 -3.34
CA VAL A 44 -3.45 -7.30 -3.12
C VAL A 44 -2.18 -7.72 -2.39
N CYS A 45 -2.21 -8.85 -1.73
CA CYS A 45 -1.09 -9.33 -0.91
C CYS A 45 -0.65 -8.34 0.17
N GLY A 46 -1.56 -7.46 0.66
CA GLY A 46 -1.34 -6.68 1.86
C GLY A 46 -1.63 -7.50 3.13
N THR A 47 -1.56 -6.86 4.30
CA THR A 47 -1.88 -7.50 5.59
C THR A 47 -3.31 -8.06 5.62
N THR A 48 -4.28 -7.29 5.13
CA THR A 48 -5.69 -7.70 5.02
C THR A 48 -5.88 -8.91 4.09
N GLY A 49 -5.04 -9.02 3.07
CA GLY A 49 -5.03 -10.16 2.14
C GLY A 49 -4.26 -11.37 2.64
N GLU A 50 -3.87 -11.41 3.93
CA GLU A 50 -3.23 -12.56 4.60
C GLU A 50 -1.89 -12.98 3.96
N ALA A 51 -1.15 -12.04 3.35
CA ALA A 51 0.09 -12.32 2.62
C ALA A 51 1.15 -13.08 3.45
N SER A 52 1.16 -12.91 4.79
CA SER A 52 2.10 -13.59 5.68
C SER A 52 1.90 -15.11 5.76
N THR A 53 0.74 -15.62 5.36
CA THR A 53 0.40 -17.05 5.37
C THR A 53 0.40 -17.66 3.96
N MET A 54 0.65 -16.85 2.93
CA MET A 54 0.70 -17.27 1.53
C MET A 54 2.14 -17.60 1.11
N THR A 55 2.27 -18.60 0.26
CA THR A 55 3.53 -18.87 -0.47
C THR A 55 3.77 -17.77 -1.53
N ASP A 56 5.00 -17.61 -1.98
CA ASP A 56 5.31 -16.64 -3.04
C ASP A 56 4.60 -16.97 -4.36
N ASN A 57 4.44 -18.26 -4.67
CA ASN A 57 3.70 -18.67 -5.87
C ASN A 57 2.22 -18.23 -5.80
N GLU A 58 1.58 -18.33 -4.64
CA GLU A 58 0.20 -17.86 -4.45
C GLU A 58 0.12 -16.34 -4.57
N LYS A 59 1.05 -15.60 -3.95
CA LYS A 59 1.12 -14.14 -4.07
C LYS A 59 1.28 -13.71 -5.51
N LEU A 60 2.24 -14.29 -6.24
CA LEU A 60 2.50 -13.95 -7.63
C LEU A 60 1.32 -14.33 -8.54
N ALA A 61 0.68 -15.48 -8.31
CA ALA A 61 -0.52 -15.86 -9.04
C ALA A 61 -1.67 -14.88 -8.80
N LEU A 62 -1.88 -14.44 -7.55
CA LEU A 62 -2.91 -13.45 -7.21
C LEU A 62 -2.62 -12.08 -7.83
N ILE A 63 -1.37 -11.61 -7.80
CA ILE A 63 -0.95 -10.35 -8.41
C ILE A 63 -1.20 -10.39 -9.92
N ALA A 64 -0.70 -11.42 -10.61
CA ALA A 64 -0.86 -11.57 -12.06
C ALA A 64 -2.34 -11.62 -12.46
N HIS A 65 -3.16 -12.39 -11.69
CA HIS A 65 -4.59 -12.47 -11.91
C HIS A 65 -5.27 -11.11 -11.76
N THR A 66 -4.95 -10.37 -10.70
CA THR A 66 -5.56 -9.06 -10.41
C THR A 66 -5.21 -8.03 -11.49
N VAL A 67 -3.94 -7.94 -11.90
CA VAL A 67 -3.51 -7.05 -13.00
C VAL A 67 -4.29 -7.36 -14.27
N LYS A 68 -4.34 -8.64 -14.66
CA LYS A 68 -5.09 -9.07 -15.84
C LYS A 68 -6.58 -8.77 -15.73
N TYR A 69 -7.19 -9.00 -14.57
CA TYR A 69 -8.62 -8.80 -14.37
C TYR A 69 -9.00 -7.33 -14.33
N CYS A 70 -8.24 -6.50 -13.64
CA CYS A 70 -8.48 -5.05 -13.59
C CYS A 70 -8.29 -4.40 -14.95
N ALA A 71 -7.31 -4.83 -15.74
CA ALA A 71 -7.07 -4.39 -17.11
C ALA A 71 -7.09 -2.84 -17.25
N GLY A 72 -6.45 -2.12 -16.33
CA GLY A 72 -6.38 -0.66 -16.33
C GLY A 72 -7.67 0.06 -15.87
N ARG A 73 -8.71 -0.66 -15.44
CA ARG A 73 -9.95 -0.03 -14.92
C ARG A 73 -9.78 0.60 -13.53
N CYS A 74 -8.80 0.17 -12.77
CA CYS A 74 -8.32 0.81 -11.54
C CYS A 74 -6.84 0.48 -11.36
N GLY A 75 -6.14 1.22 -10.48
CA GLY A 75 -4.76 0.92 -10.13
C GLY A 75 -4.63 -0.41 -9.38
N VAL A 76 -3.53 -1.14 -9.61
CA VAL A 76 -3.20 -2.38 -8.88
C VAL A 76 -1.90 -2.18 -8.12
N ILE A 77 -1.96 -2.31 -6.80
CA ILE A 77 -0.83 -2.17 -5.88
C ILE A 77 -0.53 -3.54 -5.28
N ALA A 78 0.71 -4.00 -5.37
CA ALA A 78 1.13 -5.28 -4.81
C ALA A 78 1.84 -5.13 -3.47
N GLY A 79 1.38 -5.82 -2.44
CA GLY A 79 2.09 -5.97 -1.17
C GLY A 79 3.24 -6.98 -1.32
N THR A 80 4.47 -6.48 -1.34
CA THR A 80 5.66 -7.31 -1.55
C THR A 80 6.70 -7.17 -0.43
N GLY A 81 6.43 -6.31 0.58
CA GLY A 81 7.32 -6.09 1.71
C GLY A 81 7.41 -7.30 2.64
N THR A 82 8.62 -7.65 3.03
CA THR A 82 8.94 -8.66 4.04
C THR A 82 9.97 -8.11 5.01
N ASN A 83 10.32 -8.88 6.05
CA ASN A 83 11.41 -8.52 6.96
C ASN A 83 12.81 -8.96 6.47
N ASP A 84 12.89 -9.53 5.28
CA ASP A 84 14.12 -9.86 4.55
C ASP A 84 14.23 -8.94 3.32
N THR A 85 15.27 -8.12 3.28
CA THR A 85 15.50 -7.19 2.17
C THR A 85 15.68 -7.91 0.84
N ALA A 86 16.49 -8.97 0.79
CA ALA A 86 16.74 -9.71 -0.45
C ALA A 86 15.45 -10.32 -1.02
N HIS A 87 14.63 -10.91 -0.14
CA HIS A 87 13.33 -11.46 -0.52
C HIS A 87 12.36 -10.35 -1.00
N THR A 88 12.31 -9.21 -0.29
CA THR A 88 11.51 -8.04 -0.70
C THR A 88 11.89 -7.57 -2.10
N LEU A 89 13.20 -7.45 -2.39
CA LEU A 89 13.69 -7.03 -3.71
C LEU A 89 13.28 -8.02 -4.81
N GLN A 90 13.45 -9.32 -4.55
CA GLN A 90 13.08 -10.37 -5.50
C GLN A 90 11.59 -10.35 -5.82
N LEU A 91 10.72 -10.35 -4.78
CA LEU A 91 9.28 -10.38 -4.95
C LEU A 91 8.77 -9.10 -5.63
N SER A 92 9.31 -7.93 -5.24
CA SER A 92 8.95 -6.64 -5.82
C SER A 92 9.33 -6.55 -7.30
N ARG A 93 10.50 -7.07 -7.67
CA ARG A 93 10.96 -7.09 -9.06
C ARG A 93 10.03 -7.93 -9.95
N VAL A 94 9.64 -9.11 -9.46
CA VAL A 94 8.72 -9.99 -10.20
C VAL A 94 7.33 -9.35 -10.29
N ALA A 95 6.79 -8.81 -9.20
CA ALA A 95 5.50 -8.11 -9.21
C ALA A 95 5.50 -6.91 -10.18
N ALA A 96 6.56 -6.11 -10.18
CA ALA A 96 6.70 -4.98 -11.11
C ALA A 96 6.71 -5.43 -12.57
N SER A 97 7.35 -6.56 -12.89
CA SER A 97 7.35 -7.12 -14.26
C SER A 97 5.97 -7.60 -14.73
N MET A 98 5.02 -7.80 -13.81
CA MET A 98 3.63 -8.17 -14.12
C MET A 98 2.75 -6.95 -14.46
N GLY A 99 3.26 -5.72 -14.30
CA GLY A 99 2.56 -4.50 -14.66
C GLY A 99 1.70 -3.91 -13.53
N VAL A 100 2.11 -4.09 -12.26
CA VAL A 100 1.48 -3.36 -11.15
C VAL A 100 1.82 -1.87 -11.20
N ASP A 101 0.90 -1.03 -10.75
CA ASP A 101 1.07 0.43 -10.72
C ASP A 101 2.00 0.89 -9.59
N ALA A 102 2.11 0.11 -8.52
CA ALA A 102 3.02 0.34 -7.40
C ALA A 102 3.25 -0.92 -6.57
N VAL A 103 4.30 -0.92 -5.77
CA VAL A 103 4.50 -1.91 -4.70
C VAL A 103 4.32 -1.26 -3.34
N LEU A 104 3.68 -1.99 -2.40
CA LEU A 104 3.48 -1.58 -1.01
C LEU A 104 4.39 -2.39 -0.11
N LEU A 105 5.31 -1.71 0.58
CA LEU A 105 6.32 -2.35 1.42
C LEU A 105 6.09 -1.98 2.90
N VAL A 106 5.67 -2.95 3.69
CA VAL A 106 5.61 -2.80 5.14
C VAL A 106 7.03 -2.71 5.72
N THR A 107 7.22 -1.94 6.81
CA THR A 107 8.50 -1.94 7.53
C THR A 107 8.92 -3.36 7.88
N PRO A 108 10.24 -3.71 7.78
CA PRO A 108 10.74 -4.98 8.28
C PRO A 108 10.26 -5.21 9.72
N TYR A 109 9.45 -6.23 9.89
CA TYR A 109 8.78 -6.57 11.13
C TYR A 109 9.56 -7.62 11.92
N TYR A 110 9.25 -7.79 13.22
CA TYR A 110 9.82 -8.79 14.12
C TYR A 110 11.24 -8.46 14.59
N ASN A 111 12.22 -8.34 13.69
CA ASN A 111 13.64 -8.11 13.99
C ASN A 111 13.98 -6.63 14.28
N LYS A 112 13.03 -5.70 14.23
CA LYS A 112 13.12 -4.29 14.69
C LYS A 112 14.37 -3.57 14.19
N CYS A 113 14.44 -3.34 12.87
CA CYS A 113 15.55 -2.61 12.26
C CYS A 113 15.64 -1.13 12.74
N THR A 114 16.83 -0.56 12.62
CA THR A 114 17.08 0.87 12.93
C THR A 114 16.53 1.78 11.83
N GLN A 115 16.45 3.10 12.09
CA GLN A 115 16.04 4.08 11.09
C GLN A 115 16.99 4.08 9.88
N ALA A 116 18.30 3.99 10.11
CA ALA A 116 19.28 3.83 9.03
C ALA A 116 19.05 2.54 8.21
N GLY A 117 18.68 1.45 8.88
CA GLY A 117 18.29 0.20 8.22
C GLY A 117 17.03 0.35 7.38
N LEU A 118 16.02 1.12 7.83
CA LEU A 118 14.82 1.44 7.05
C LEU A 118 15.18 2.21 5.78
N ILE A 119 16.01 3.25 5.91
CA ILE A 119 16.47 4.04 4.75
C ILE A 119 17.15 3.11 3.74
N ALA A 120 18.11 2.31 4.16
CA ALA A 120 18.82 1.39 3.28
C ALA A 120 17.88 0.36 2.60
N HIS A 121 16.94 -0.22 3.37
CA HIS A 121 15.95 -1.18 2.87
C HIS A 121 15.05 -0.59 1.78
N TYR A 122 14.45 0.57 2.05
CA TYR A 122 13.52 1.21 1.10
C TYR A 122 14.24 1.80 -0.11
N THR A 123 15.43 2.37 0.07
CA THR A 123 16.26 2.84 -1.05
C THR A 123 16.62 1.68 -1.98
N ALA A 124 17.12 0.56 -1.44
CA ALA A 124 17.44 -0.62 -2.24
C ALA A 124 16.22 -1.15 -3.00
N ALA A 125 15.02 -1.13 -2.38
CA ALA A 125 13.80 -1.51 -3.06
C ALA A 125 13.42 -0.53 -4.18
N ALA A 126 13.49 0.77 -3.92
CA ALA A 126 13.17 1.81 -4.89
C ALA A 126 14.13 1.84 -6.08
N ASP A 127 15.42 1.51 -5.87
CA ASP A 127 16.41 1.34 -6.93
C ASP A 127 16.16 0.10 -7.80
N THR A 128 15.44 -0.89 -7.24
CA THR A 128 15.27 -2.22 -7.85
C THR A 128 14.09 -2.29 -8.80
N VAL A 129 13.01 -1.52 -8.56
CA VAL A 129 11.75 -1.62 -9.30
C VAL A 129 11.49 -0.37 -10.16
N PRO A 130 10.90 -0.52 -11.36
CA PRO A 130 10.56 0.62 -12.22
C PRO A 130 9.27 1.33 -11.80
N CYS A 131 8.43 0.70 -10.96
CA CYS A 131 7.19 1.29 -10.46
C CYS A 131 7.40 1.93 -9.08
N PRO A 132 6.56 2.91 -8.68
CA PRO A 132 6.66 3.57 -7.39
C PRO A 132 6.58 2.62 -6.20
N VAL A 133 7.35 2.92 -5.15
CA VAL A 133 7.32 2.24 -3.85
C VAL A 133 6.47 3.05 -2.87
N ILE A 134 5.44 2.43 -2.31
CA ILE A 134 4.67 2.98 -1.17
C ILE A 134 5.26 2.39 0.11
N VAL A 135 5.78 3.25 0.96
CA VAL A 135 6.26 2.88 2.29
C VAL A 135 5.07 2.65 3.20
N TYR A 136 5.06 1.58 4.00
CA TYR A 136 3.94 1.29 4.90
C TYR A 136 4.39 1.27 6.36
N ASN A 137 3.92 2.27 7.12
CA ASN A 137 4.17 2.42 8.53
C ASN A 137 2.98 1.92 9.37
N VAL A 138 3.19 0.84 10.14
CA VAL A 138 2.18 0.24 11.02
C VAL A 138 2.82 -0.30 12.30
N PRO A 139 3.30 0.57 13.19
CA PRO A 139 4.12 0.18 14.35
C PRO A 139 3.43 -0.79 15.31
N SER A 140 2.10 -0.76 15.40
CA SER A 140 1.31 -1.68 16.22
C SER A 140 1.46 -3.16 15.78
N ARG A 141 1.82 -3.41 14.52
CA ARG A 141 2.04 -4.76 13.97
C ARG A 141 3.51 -5.11 13.81
N THR A 142 4.33 -4.15 13.43
CA THR A 142 5.74 -4.40 13.09
C THR A 142 6.70 -4.22 14.26
N GLY A 143 6.29 -3.46 15.28
CA GLY A 143 7.16 -3.05 16.39
C GLY A 143 8.21 -2.00 15.98
N VAL A 144 8.11 -1.46 14.76
CA VAL A 144 9.00 -0.43 14.21
C VAL A 144 8.17 0.74 13.71
N ASP A 145 8.51 1.94 14.14
CA ASP A 145 7.88 3.18 13.74
C ASP A 145 8.85 4.01 12.90
N ILE A 146 8.45 4.41 11.70
CA ILE A 146 9.27 5.25 10.82
C ILE A 146 9.27 6.67 11.37
N SER A 147 10.45 7.25 11.62
CA SER A 147 10.54 8.64 12.10
C SER A 147 10.22 9.64 10.98
N VAL A 148 9.89 10.88 11.38
CA VAL A 148 9.67 11.98 10.42
C VAL A 148 10.94 12.26 9.63
N GLU A 149 12.10 12.20 10.25
CA GLU A 149 13.41 12.40 9.63
C GLU A 149 13.70 11.32 8.59
N THR A 150 13.31 10.07 8.88
CA THR A 150 13.41 8.96 7.92
C THR A 150 12.49 9.18 6.72
N CYS A 151 11.26 9.63 6.94
CA CYS A 151 10.34 10.00 5.86
C CYS A 151 10.94 11.12 4.99
N ARG A 152 11.53 12.14 5.62
CA ARG A 152 12.19 13.25 4.91
C ARG A 152 13.36 12.79 4.04
N THR A 153 14.17 11.86 4.53
CA THR A 153 15.26 11.27 3.72
C THR A 153 14.71 10.44 2.57
N LEU A 154 13.70 9.62 2.83
CA LEU A 154 13.11 8.73 1.81
C LEU A 154 12.37 9.51 0.71
N CYS A 155 11.72 10.63 1.03
CA CYS A 155 10.98 11.42 0.04
C CYS A 155 11.89 12.06 -1.03
N GLU A 156 13.19 12.19 -0.77
CA GLU A 156 14.17 12.67 -1.76
C GLU A 156 14.40 11.65 -2.90
N HIS A 157 14.12 10.37 -2.65
CA HIS A 157 14.29 9.33 -3.67
C HIS A 157 13.17 9.40 -4.71
N PRO A 158 13.47 9.49 -6.02
CA PRO A 158 12.46 9.72 -7.08
C PRO A 158 11.40 8.62 -7.13
N ASN A 159 11.75 7.37 -6.84
CA ASN A 159 10.86 6.22 -6.92
C ASN A 159 10.17 5.84 -5.60
N ILE A 160 10.38 6.59 -4.51
CA ILE A 160 9.51 6.51 -3.31
C ILE A 160 8.28 7.35 -3.60
N GLY A 161 7.16 6.68 -3.92
CA GLY A 161 5.93 7.30 -4.43
C GLY A 161 4.97 7.79 -3.35
N GLY A 162 5.22 7.49 -2.07
CA GLY A 162 4.40 7.94 -0.96
C GLY A 162 4.43 7.04 0.26
N ILE A 163 3.56 7.33 1.23
CA ILE A 163 3.47 6.58 2.49
C ILE A 163 2.02 6.22 2.84
N LYS A 164 1.78 4.96 3.19
CA LYS A 164 0.60 4.52 3.93
C LYS A 164 0.90 4.65 5.42
N GLU A 165 0.26 5.62 6.07
CA GLU A 165 0.47 5.91 7.48
C GLU A 165 -0.64 5.28 8.33
N ALA A 166 -0.27 4.36 9.20
CA ALA A 166 -1.18 3.61 10.08
C ALA A 166 -0.69 3.55 11.53
N SER A 167 0.08 4.55 11.98
CA SER A 167 0.46 4.64 13.40
C SER A 167 -0.70 5.06 14.31
N GLY A 168 -1.76 5.64 13.74
CA GLY A 168 -2.87 6.20 14.51
C GLY A 168 -2.61 7.62 15.02
N SER A 169 -1.50 8.26 14.66
CA SER A 169 -1.11 9.58 15.17
C SER A 169 -1.29 10.67 14.11
N ILE A 170 -2.39 11.45 14.23
CA ILE A 170 -2.59 12.64 13.40
C ILE A 170 -1.45 13.64 13.55
N PRO A 171 -0.95 13.97 14.76
CA PRO A 171 0.18 14.88 14.90
C PRO A 171 1.46 14.41 14.20
N LYS A 172 1.67 13.10 14.10
CA LYS A 172 2.79 12.55 13.34
C LYS A 172 2.58 12.70 11.84
N ALA A 173 1.40 12.38 11.34
CA ALA A 173 1.07 12.56 9.93
C ALA A 173 1.22 14.02 9.49
N MET A 174 0.77 14.98 10.31
CA MET A 174 0.98 16.41 10.04
C MET A 174 2.47 16.78 9.95
N ARG A 175 3.32 16.26 10.85
CA ARG A 175 4.76 16.51 10.77
C ARG A 175 5.41 15.87 9.55
N ILE A 176 4.93 14.69 9.10
CA ILE A 176 5.41 14.07 7.86
C ILE A 176 5.02 14.94 6.66
N LEU A 177 3.76 15.39 6.58
CA LEU A 177 3.27 16.25 5.52
C LEU A 177 4.04 17.58 5.46
N ASP A 178 4.31 18.19 6.60
CA ASP A 178 5.10 19.42 6.70
C ASP A 178 6.56 19.20 6.25
N ALA A 179 7.21 18.16 6.77
CA ALA A 179 8.63 17.88 6.51
C ALA A 179 8.92 17.40 5.07
N CYS A 180 7.98 16.73 4.43
CA CYS A 180 8.12 16.16 3.09
C CYS A 180 7.39 16.96 2.02
N ALA A 181 6.55 17.93 2.41
CA ALA A 181 5.69 18.67 1.51
C ALA A 181 4.96 17.74 0.52
N GLU A 182 4.92 18.09 -0.75
CA GLU A 182 4.27 17.29 -1.80
C GLU A 182 5.16 16.18 -2.40
N GLU A 183 6.35 15.95 -1.82
CA GLU A 183 7.29 14.92 -2.29
C GLU A 183 6.99 13.53 -1.70
N LEU A 184 6.12 13.45 -0.67
CA LEU A 184 5.68 12.17 -0.09
C LEU A 184 4.15 12.16 0.09
N PRO A 185 3.35 11.90 -0.97
CA PRO A 185 1.92 11.69 -0.84
C PRO A 185 1.60 10.71 0.30
N LEU A 186 0.64 11.08 1.17
CA LEU A 186 0.26 10.31 2.34
C LEU A 186 -1.17 9.78 2.18
N TRP A 187 -1.35 8.49 2.44
CA TRP A 187 -2.67 7.85 2.55
C TRP A 187 -2.87 7.32 3.96
N SER A 188 -4.08 7.49 4.49
CA SER A 188 -4.47 6.86 5.74
C SER A 188 -4.44 5.34 5.60
N GLY A 189 -3.88 4.64 6.59
CA GLY A 189 -4.01 3.19 6.73
C GLY A 189 -5.11 2.78 7.70
N ASN A 190 -5.83 3.76 8.30
CA ASN A 190 -6.89 3.59 9.28
C ASN A 190 -8.17 4.23 8.76
N ASP A 191 -9.25 3.46 8.66
CA ASP A 191 -10.52 3.95 8.11
C ASP A 191 -11.14 5.08 8.94
N ASP A 192 -11.07 4.99 10.26
CA ASP A 192 -11.58 5.98 11.21
C ASP A 192 -10.82 7.33 11.21
N LEU A 193 -9.57 7.33 10.73
CA LEU A 193 -8.74 8.52 10.62
C LEU A 193 -8.71 9.13 9.21
N THR A 194 -9.45 8.59 8.27
CA THR A 194 -9.42 9.05 6.87
C THR A 194 -9.79 10.51 6.76
N VAL A 195 -10.94 10.92 7.27
CA VAL A 195 -11.43 12.31 7.17
C VAL A 195 -10.50 13.31 7.87
N PRO A 196 -10.10 13.10 9.14
CA PRO A 196 -9.16 14.02 9.78
C PRO A 196 -7.79 14.10 9.08
N LEU A 197 -7.28 13.01 8.52
CA LEU A 197 -6.01 13.03 7.78
C LEU A 197 -6.15 13.74 6.43
N MET A 198 -7.26 13.57 5.72
CA MET A 198 -7.54 14.32 4.49
C MET A 198 -7.65 15.82 4.77
N ALA A 199 -8.27 16.22 5.89
CA ALA A 199 -8.38 17.62 6.29
C ALA A 199 -7.02 18.28 6.53
N VAL A 200 -5.96 17.52 6.79
CA VAL A 200 -4.59 18.03 6.97
C VAL A 200 -3.68 17.76 5.77
N GLY A 201 -4.21 17.24 4.64
CA GLY A 201 -3.48 17.11 3.39
C GLY A 201 -3.19 15.68 2.90
N ALA A 202 -3.73 14.65 3.56
CA ALA A 202 -3.64 13.28 3.02
C ALA A 202 -4.43 13.15 1.71
N ARG A 203 -3.95 12.30 0.80
CA ARG A 203 -4.50 12.10 -0.55
C ARG A 203 -5.64 11.07 -0.61
N GLY A 204 -5.97 10.46 0.53
CA GLY A 204 -7.02 9.44 0.60
C GLY A 204 -6.70 8.33 1.61
N VAL A 205 -7.17 7.12 1.33
CA VAL A 205 -7.10 5.97 2.24
C VAL A 205 -6.76 4.67 1.51
N ILE A 206 -5.97 3.83 2.14
CA ILE A 206 -5.88 2.40 1.80
C ILE A 206 -6.73 1.66 2.83
N SER A 207 -8.00 1.43 2.48
CA SER A 207 -9.11 1.09 3.33
C SER A 207 -9.30 -0.43 3.50
N VAL A 208 -9.73 -0.85 4.67
CA VAL A 208 -10.25 -2.20 4.94
C VAL A 208 -11.79 -2.22 4.88
N LEU A 209 -12.45 -1.17 5.34
CA LEU A 209 -13.91 -1.02 5.32
C LEU A 209 -14.49 -1.14 3.90
N SER A 210 -13.75 -0.69 2.91
CA SER A 210 -14.12 -0.75 1.48
C SER A 210 -14.33 -2.17 0.97
N ASN A 211 -13.82 -3.22 1.61
CA ASN A 211 -14.15 -4.61 1.25
C ASN A 211 -15.66 -4.90 1.36
N VAL A 212 -16.36 -4.28 2.31
CA VAL A 212 -17.79 -4.52 2.59
C VAL A 212 -18.68 -3.34 2.23
N ARG A 213 -18.14 -2.12 2.18
CA ARG A 213 -18.88 -0.89 1.90
C ARG A 213 -18.12 0.05 0.94
N PRO A 214 -17.73 -0.41 -0.26
CA PRO A 214 -16.86 0.39 -1.14
C PRO A 214 -17.50 1.71 -1.54
N LYS A 215 -18.79 1.75 -1.87
CA LYS A 215 -19.51 2.99 -2.22
C LYS A 215 -19.56 4.01 -1.07
N LEU A 216 -19.69 3.53 0.17
CA LEU A 216 -19.71 4.40 1.35
C LEU A 216 -18.32 4.99 1.62
N THR A 217 -17.27 4.23 1.33
CA THR A 217 -15.89 4.66 1.55
C THR A 217 -15.43 5.69 0.51
N GLN A 218 -16.07 5.77 -0.65
CA GLN A 218 -15.82 6.76 -1.72
C GLN A 218 -16.22 8.20 -1.36
N ILE A 219 -16.08 8.60 -0.11
CA ILE A 219 -16.56 9.88 0.43
C ILE A 219 -15.81 11.10 -0.14
N GLY A 220 -14.64 10.93 -0.75
CA GLY A 220 -13.76 12.05 -1.06
C GLY A 220 -14.05 12.81 -2.36
N ARG A 221 -14.83 12.26 -3.30
CA ARG A 221 -15.00 12.89 -4.63
C ARG A 221 -16.13 13.90 -4.74
N ALA A 222 -17.05 13.95 -3.80
CA ALA A 222 -18.25 14.80 -3.92
C ALA A 222 -18.15 16.16 -3.22
N HIS A 223 -17.10 16.45 -2.48
CA HIS A 223 -17.07 17.59 -1.57
C HIS A 223 -15.71 18.32 -1.50
N VAL A 224 -14.87 18.22 -2.52
CA VAL A 224 -13.64 19.04 -2.62
C VAL A 224 -13.68 19.87 -3.90
#